data_e4e4be5fb7060fa96a7b9df42d6aa401
#
_entry.id   e4e4be5fb7060fa96a7b9df42d6aa401
#
_cell.length_a   1.000
_cell.length_b   1.000
_cell.length_c   1.000
_cell.angle_alpha   90.00
_cell.angle_beta   90.00
_cell.angle_gamma   90.00
#
_symmetry.space_group_name_H-M   'P 1'
#
loop_
_entity.id
_entity.type
_entity.pdbx_description
1 polymer ?
#
loop_
_entity_poly.entity_id
_entity_poly.type
_entity_poly.pdbx_seq_one_letter_code
_entity_poly.pdbx_strand_id
1 'polypeptide(L)'
;MKEIWKDIKGYEGIYQVSSEGRVRSLDRVEDRGRNIKGKILKPSINPYGYCVVGLFKNGTQKKNMVHRLVAEAFIPNPENKPEIDHINTIKTDNTVFLNEDGSVNYEKTNLRWVTKKENMNNPLTKTKMQINARKHSKGKYGKEHPASKPIIQYDKDSNFIKEWNCITDVERKMGYSVSNISSCLRGKSNTAYGYIWKYKNAV
;
A
#
# COMPACT_ATOMS: atom_id res chain seq x y z
N MET A 1 -23.91 -19.52 7.10
CA MET A 1 -23.84 -18.78 8.39
C MET A 1 -24.83 -17.63 8.30
N LYS A 2 -25.55 -17.30 9.37
CA LYS A 2 -26.51 -16.17 9.35
C LYS A 2 -25.76 -14.85 9.46
N GLU A 3 -26.02 -13.90 8.56
CA GLU A 3 -25.43 -12.56 8.62
C GLU A 3 -25.94 -11.83 9.88
N ILE A 4 -25.01 -11.26 10.65
CA ILE A 4 -25.28 -10.54 11.89
C ILE A 4 -25.13 -9.04 11.66
N TRP A 5 -26.08 -8.24 12.16
CA TRP A 5 -26.07 -6.79 12.06
C TRP A 5 -25.88 -6.15 13.43
N LYS A 6 -25.01 -5.15 13.51
CA LYS A 6 -24.79 -4.33 14.70
C LYS A 6 -24.89 -2.85 14.37
N ASP A 7 -25.33 -2.06 15.34
CA ASP A 7 -25.36 -0.60 15.21
C ASP A 7 -23.94 -0.05 15.00
N ILE A 8 -23.84 0.96 14.16
CA ILE A 8 -22.59 1.68 13.95
C ILE A 8 -22.42 2.69 15.07
N LYS A 9 -21.29 2.63 15.78
CA LYS A 9 -20.95 3.53 16.88
C LYS A 9 -21.10 5.00 16.48
N GLY A 10 -21.89 5.74 17.25
CA GLY A 10 -22.24 7.13 17.01
C GLY A 10 -23.38 7.33 15.96
N TYR A 11 -23.95 6.24 15.44
CA TYR A 11 -25.08 6.23 14.52
C TYR A 11 -26.15 5.20 14.94
N GLU A 12 -26.25 4.94 16.23
CA GLU A 12 -27.21 3.99 16.82
C GLU A 12 -28.64 4.36 16.39
N GLY A 13 -29.43 3.37 16.02
CA GLY A 13 -30.80 3.55 15.51
C GLY A 13 -30.90 4.19 14.12
N ILE A 14 -29.78 4.56 13.49
CA ILE A 14 -29.76 5.19 12.17
C ILE A 14 -29.13 4.26 11.11
N TYR A 15 -27.98 3.67 11.45
CA TYR A 15 -27.25 2.78 10.55
C TYR A 15 -26.70 1.56 11.28
N GLN A 16 -26.67 0.46 10.54
CA GLN A 16 -26.04 -0.80 10.96
C GLN A 16 -25.02 -1.29 9.95
N VAL A 17 -24.04 -2.02 10.44
CA VAL A 17 -23.05 -2.75 9.66
C VAL A 17 -23.19 -4.24 9.92
N SER A 18 -22.99 -5.06 8.88
CA SER A 18 -23.06 -6.51 9.00
C SER A 18 -21.69 -7.17 9.12
N SER A 19 -21.69 -8.41 9.60
CA SER A 19 -20.54 -9.30 9.62
C SER A 19 -19.99 -9.64 8.22
N GLU A 20 -20.77 -9.40 7.16
CA GLU A 20 -20.38 -9.57 5.76
C GLU A 20 -19.88 -8.28 5.09
N GLY A 21 -19.75 -7.18 5.84
CA GLY A 21 -19.30 -5.90 5.31
C GLY A 21 -20.38 -5.11 4.55
N ARG A 22 -21.65 -5.43 4.74
CA ARG A 22 -22.76 -4.62 4.21
C ARG A 22 -23.15 -3.54 5.23
N VAL A 23 -23.63 -2.40 4.74
CA VAL A 23 -24.10 -1.30 5.58
C VAL A 23 -25.55 -0.98 5.20
N ARG A 24 -26.41 -0.77 6.19
CA ARG A 24 -27.80 -0.38 5.97
C ARG A 24 -28.22 0.81 6.80
N SER A 25 -29.13 1.61 6.29
CA SER A 25 -29.92 2.55 7.09
C SER A 25 -31.15 1.82 7.67
N LEU A 26 -31.63 2.31 8.80
CA LEU A 26 -32.82 1.78 9.46
C LEU A 26 -34.05 2.63 9.14
N ASP A 27 -35.23 2.02 9.25
CA ASP A 27 -36.50 2.74 9.25
C ASP A 27 -36.52 3.71 10.44
N ARG A 28 -36.86 4.96 10.20
CA ARG A 28 -36.93 5.97 11.25
C ARG A 28 -37.83 7.14 10.86
N VAL A 29 -38.28 7.84 11.84
CA VAL A 29 -38.94 9.14 11.67
C VAL A 29 -37.96 10.24 12.03
N GLU A 30 -37.71 11.19 11.13
CA GLU A 30 -36.87 12.36 11.41
C GLU A 30 -37.65 13.45 12.17
N ASP A 31 -36.93 14.38 12.80
CA ASP A 31 -37.47 15.43 13.67
C ASP A 31 -38.63 16.26 13.05
N ARG A 32 -38.71 16.31 11.71
CA ARG A 32 -39.79 16.97 10.96
C ARG A 32 -40.95 16.04 10.58
N GLY A 33 -41.07 14.88 11.19
CA GLY A 33 -42.10 13.90 10.89
C GLY A 33 -41.94 13.14 9.56
N ARG A 34 -40.77 13.24 8.91
CA ARG A 34 -40.50 12.55 7.66
C ARG A 34 -40.14 11.10 7.93
N ASN A 35 -40.91 10.19 7.36
CA ASN A 35 -40.65 8.75 7.36
C ASN A 35 -39.49 8.41 6.41
N ILE A 36 -38.41 7.86 6.92
CA ILE A 36 -37.29 7.34 6.14
C ILE A 36 -37.35 5.82 6.16
N LYS A 37 -37.44 5.20 4.99
CA LYS A 37 -37.35 3.76 4.85
C LYS A 37 -35.89 3.32 4.79
N GLY A 38 -35.56 2.34 5.62
CA GLY A 38 -34.21 1.74 5.66
C GLY A 38 -33.86 1.01 4.37
N LYS A 39 -32.59 1.02 4.01
CA LYS A 39 -32.08 0.35 2.82
C LYS A 39 -30.61 -0.04 2.97
N ILE A 40 -30.20 -1.06 2.21
CA ILE A 40 -28.76 -1.37 2.05
C ILE A 40 -28.10 -0.23 1.26
N LEU A 41 -27.00 0.27 1.78
CA LEU A 41 -26.19 1.31 1.12
C LEU A 41 -25.23 0.66 0.13
N LYS A 42 -25.15 1.23 -1.08
CA LYS A 42 -24.16 0.82 -2.09
C LYS A 42 -22.82 1.47 -1.75
N PRO A 43 -21.76 0.70 -1.44
CA PRO A 43 -20.44 1.27 -1.21
C PRO A 43 -19.81 1.77 -2.51
N SER A 44 -19.00 2.81 -2.44
CA SER A 44 -18.08 3.21 -3.50
C SER A 44 -16.68 2.69 -3.20
N ILE A 45 -15.84 2.57 -4.23
CA ILE A 45 -14.43 2.21 -4.07
C ILE A 45 -13.60 3.48 -4.15
N ASN A 46 -12.77 3.72 -3.13
CA ASN A 46 -11.85 4.86 -3.14
C ASN A 46 -10.63 4.60 -4.04
N PRO A 47 -9.79 5.63 -4.35
CA PRO A 47 -8.59 5.45 -5.19
C PRO A 47 -7.59 4.43 -4.66
N TYR A 48 -7.64 4.11 -3.37
CA TYR A 48 -6.78 3.11 -2.72
C TYR A 48 -7.38 1.69 -2.73
N GLY A 49 -8.57 1.49 -3.34
CA GLY A 49 -9.25 0.20 -3.46
C GLY A 49 -10.10 -0.22 -2.27
N TYR A 50 -10.38 0.65 -1.31
CA TYR A 50 -11.22 0.33 -0.15
C TYR A 50 -12.69 0.68 -0.38
N CYS A 51 -13.60 -0.15 0.18
CA CYS A 51 -15.02 0.14 0.23
C CYS A 51 -15.33 1.31 1.18
N VAL A 52 -16.09 2.29 0.71
CA VAL A 52 -16.46 3.51 1.45
C VAL A 52 -17.96 3.75 1.35
N VAL A 53 -18.59 4.14 2.47
CA VAL A 53 -19.99 4.56 2.53
C VAL A 53 -20.11 5.95 3.13
N GLY A 54 -21.08 6.73 2.66
CA GLY A 54 -21.46 8.01 3.23
C GLY A 54 -22.56 7.83 4.27
N LEU A 55 -22.29 8.22 5.53
CA LEU A 55 -23.29 8.21 6.60
C LEU A 55 -23.69 9.64 6.93
N PHE A 56 -24.99 9.89 7.02
CA PHE A 56 -25.59 11.19 7.37
C PHE A 56 -26.02 11.21 8.82
N LYS A 57 -25.65 12.27 9.53
CA LYS A 57 -26.18 12.60 10.87
C LYS A 57 -26.15 14.11 11.04
N ASN A 58 -27.20 14.69 11.62
CA ASN A 58 -27.30 16.13 11.90
C ASN A 58 -26.98 17.02 10.67
N GLY A 59 -27.54 16.68 9.50
CA GLY A 59 -27.34 17.43 8.27
C GLY A 59 -25.97 17.28 7.60
N THR A 60 -25.04 16.52 8.20
CA THR A 60 -23.67 16.35 7.68
C THR A 60 -23.42 14.92 7.21
N GLN A 61 -22.78 14.78 6.05
CA GLN A 61 -22.32 13.49 5.55
C GLN A 61 -20.86 13.27 5.91
N LYS A 62 -20.56 12.11 6.50
CA LYS A 62 -19.18 11.63 6.72
C LYS A 62 -18.92 10.38 5.91
N LYS A 63 -17.81 10.37 5.15
CA LYS A 63 -17.34 9.15 4.46
C LYS A 63 -16.63 8.24 5.46
N ASN A 64 -17.04 6.96 5.50
CA ASN A 64 -16.50 5.96 6.41
C ASN A 64 -16.01 4.75 5.61
N MET A 65 -14.87 4.19 5.97
CA MET A 65 -14.36 2.96 5.37
C MET A 65 -15.09 1.77 5.97
N VAL A 66 -15.63 0.89 5.12
CA VAL A 66 -16.47 -0.24 5.56
C VAL A 66 -15.71 -1.18 6.49
N HIS A 67 -14.45 -1.56 6.14
CA HIS A 67 -13.64 -2.43 7.01
C HIS A 67 -13.46 -1.87 8.43
N ARG A 68 -13.40 -0.54 8.57
CA ARG A 68 -13.29 0.10 9.88
C ARG A 68 -14.57 -0.03 10.67
N LEU A 69 -15.73 0.23 10.04
CA LEU A 69 -17.04 0.03 10.66
C LEU A 69 -17.25 -1.42 11.11
N VAL A 70 -16.85 -2.38 10.28
CA VAL A 70 -16.95 -3.81 10.61
C VAL A 70 -16.04 -4.17 11.78
N ALA A 71 -14.77 -3.78 11.73
CA ALA A 71 -13.82 -4.11 12.79
C ALA A 71 -14.24 -3.49 14.12
N GLU A 72 -14.68 -2.24 14.13
CA GLU A 72 -15.17 -1.56 15.34
C GLU A 72 -16.41 -2.22 15.93
N ALA A 73 -17.29 -2.78 15.08
CA ALA A 73 -18.51 -3.44 15.54
C ALA A 73 -18.31 -4.88 16.02
N PHE A 74 -17.38 -5.62 15.41
CA PHE A 74 -17.30 -7.07 15.59
C PHE A 74 -16.00 -7.57 16.22
N ILE A 75 -14.87 -6.88 16.05
CA ILE A 75 -13.56 -7.38 16.47
C ILE A 75 -13.07 -6.63 17.73
N PRO A 76 -12.93 -7.31 18.87
CA PRO A 76 -12.35 -6.70 20.07
C PRO A 76 -10.95 -6.12 19.81
N ASN A 77 -10.66 -4.94 20.38
CA ASN A 77 -9.36 -4.27 20.28
C ASN A 77 -8.85 -3.83 21.66
N PRO A 78 -8.53 -4.77 22.57
CA PRO A 78 -8.09 -4.43 23.92
C PRO A 78 -6.74 -3.69 23.96
N GLU A 79 -5.89 -3.90 22.95
CA GLU A 79 -4.58 -3.26 22.84
C GLU A 79 -4.65 -1.88 22.14
N ASN A 80 -5.83 -1.40 21.77
CA ASN A 80 -6.03 -0.13 21.04
C ASN A 80 -5.14 0.00 19.79
N LYS A 81 -4.95 -1.09 19.05
CA LYS A 81 -4.18 -1.07 17.79
C LYS A 81 -4.83 -0.14 16.76
N PRO A 82 -4.06 0.73 16.08
CA PRO A 82 -4.64 1.83 15.29
C PRO A 82 -5.06 1.43 13.87
N GLU A 83 -4.52 0.33 13.33
CA GLU A 83 -4.73 -0.06 11.94
C GLU A 83 -5.53 -1.36 11.81
N ILE A 84 -6.16 -1.54 10.65
CA ILE A 84 -6.86 -2.77 10.30
C ILE A 84 -6.20 -3.35 9.06
N ASP A 85 -5.81 -4.62 9.16
CA ASP A 85 -5.21 -5.38 8.08
C ASP A 85 -6.25 -6.32 7.45
N HIS A 86 -6.24 -6.39 6.11
CA HIS A 86 -6.93 -7.42 5.35
C HIS A 86 -5.96 -8.60 5.17
N ILE A 87 -6.16 -9.68 5.90
CA ILE A 87 -5.24 -10.83 5.98
C ILE A 87 -4.94 -11.39 4.59
N ASN A 88 -5.96 -11.52 3.73
CA ASN A 88 -5.83 -11.97 2.34
C ASN A 88 -5.40 -10.87 1.37
N THR A 89 -5.20 -9.62 1.85
CA THR A 89 -4.87 -8.42 1.05
C THR A 89 -5.94 -7.97 0.03
N ILE A 90 -7.17 -8.52 0.09
CA ILE A 90 -8.30 -8.11 -0.74
C ILE A 90 -9.09 -7.04 0.01
N LYS A 91 -8.89 -5.79 -0.36
CA LYS A 91 -9.43 -4.61 0.35
C LYS A 91 -10.97 -4.46 0.28
N THR A 92 -11.61 -5.23 -0.56
CA THR A 92 -13.08 -5.28 -0.68
C THR A 92 -13.72 -6.41 0.12
N ASP A 93 -12.92 -7.35 0.63
CA ASP A 93 -13.38 -8.44 1.47
C ASP A 93 -13.35 -8.01 2.95
N ASN A 94 -14.48 -7.52 3.43
CA ASN A 94 -14.64 -6.99 4.79
C ASN A 94 -15.36 -8.00 5.72
N THR A 95 -15.25 -9.29 5.44
CA THR A 95 -15.98 -10.32 6.15
C THR A 95 -15.36 -10.64 7.51
N VAL A 96 -16.23 -10.73 8.52
CA VAL A 96 -15.93 -11.25 9.87
C VAL A 96 -16.81 -12.45 10.13
N PHE A 97 -16.21 -13.57 10.48
CA PHE A 97 -16.89 -14.78 10.86
C PHE A 97 -17.05 -14.86 12.38
N LEU A 98 -18.25 -15.21 12.84
CA LEU A 98 -18.52 -15.42 14.25
C LEU A 98 -18.85 -16.89 14.51
N ASN A 99 -18.42 -17.38 15.66
CA ASN A 99 -18.79 -18.69 16.18
C ASN A 99 -20.25 -18.66 16.68
N GLU A 100 -20.79 -19.80 17.06
CA GLU A 100 -22.15 -19.92 17.56
C GLU A 100 -22.38 -19.14 18.87
N ASP A 101 -21.33 -19.00 19.69
CA ASP A 101 -21.34 -18.22 20.93
C ASP A 101 -21.20 -16.70 20.69
N GLY A 102 -21.08 -16.25 19.43
CA GLY A 102 -20.90 -14.86 19.06
C GLY A 102 -19.45 -14.33 19.14
N SER A 103 -18.49 -15.16 19.54
CA SER A 103 -17.07 -14.80 19.50
C SER A 103 -16.53 -14.76 18.05
N VAL A 104 -15.42 -14.04 17.84
CA VAL A 104 -14.80 -13.93 16.51
C VAL A 104 -14.08 -15.24 16.16
N ASN A 105 -14.39 -15.80 14.99
CA ASN A 105 -13.65 -16.89 14.41
C ASN A 105 -12.45 -16.33 13.62
N TYR A 106 -11.31 -16.20 14.26
CA TYR A 106 -10.12 -15.59 13.67
C TYR A 106 -9.49 -16.39 12.52
N GLU A 107 -9.76 -17.68 12.41
CA GLU A 107 -9.24 -18.54 11.31
C GLU A 107 -9.93 -18.20 9.97
N LYS A 108 -11.21 -17.82 10.02
CA LYS A 108 -12.02 -17.51 8.83
C LYS A 108 -12.16 -16.01 8.57
N THR A 109 -11.99 -15.19 9.60
CA THR A 109 -12.14 -13.73 9.52
C THR A 109 -11.01 -13.09 8.73
N ASN A 110 -11.32 -12.21 7.78
CA ASN A 110 -10.32 -11.54 6.96
C ASN A 110 -9.74 -10.26 7.57
N LEU A 111 -10.37 -9.69 8.59
CA LEU A 111 -9.97 -8.44 9.23
C LEU A 111 -9.31 -8.70 10.59
N ARG A 112 -8.27 -7.93 10.92
CA ARG A 112 -7.66 -7.91 12.26
C ARG A 112 -7.12 -6.54 12.61
N TRP A 113 -7.14 -6.20 13.90
CA TRP A 113 -6.45 -5.02 14.42
C TRP A 113 -4.94 -5.25 14.47
N VAL A 114 -4.17 -4.27 14.02
CA VAL A 114 -2.71 -4.35 13.93
C VAL A 114 -2.05 -3.02 14.26
N THR A 115 -0.79 -3.09 14.66
CA THR A 115 0.11 -1.94 14.64
C THR A 115 0.59 -1.68 13.21
N LYS A 116 1.13 -0.50 12.93
CA LYS A 116 1.76 -0.19 11.62
C LYS A 116 2.86 -1.19 11.25
N LYS A 117 3.67 -1.60 12.23
CA LYS A 117 4.75 -2.59 12.03
C LYS A 117 4.21 -3.96 11.63
N GLU A 118 3.17 -4.43 12.31
CA GLU A 118 2.50 -5.71 11.99
C GLU A 118 1.87 -5.67 10.59
N ASN A 119 1.20 -4.57 10.24
CA ASN A 119 0.58 -4.38 8.93
C ASN A 119 1.61 -4.44 7.79
N MET A 120 2.73 -3.73 7.93
CA MET A 120 3.84 -3.80 6.97
C MET A 120 4.48 -5.19 6.88
N ASN A 121 4.38 -5.99 7.92
CA ASN A 121 4.95 -7.33 8.02
C ASN A 121 4.00 -8.44 7.56
N ASN A 122 2.79 -8.13 7.09
CA ASN A 122 1.90 -9.15 6.50
C ASN A 122 2.65 -9.89 5.35
N PRO A 123 2.78 -11.23 5.41
CA PRO A 123 3.56 -12.02 4.44
C PRO A 123 3.10 -11.80 2.99
N LEU A 124 1.79 -11.73 2.76
CA LEU A 124 1.23 -11.52 1.43
C LEU A 124 1.52 -10.12 0.90
N THR A 125 1.53 -9.10 1.76
CA THR A 125 1.91 -7.73 1.41
C THR A 125 3.39 -7.68 1.03
N LYS A 126 4.28 -8.33 1.81
CA LYS A 126 5.72 -8.43 1.48
C LYS A 126 5.94 -9.13 0.14
N THR A 127 5.25 -10.25 -0.10
CA THR A 127 5.34 -10.97 -1.37
C THR A 127 4.90 -10.09 -2.55
N LYS A 128 3.79 -9.36 -2.43
CA LYS A 128 3.34 -8.40 -3.47
C LYS A 128 4.36 -7.28 -3.70
N MET A 129 4.93 -6.72 -2.65
CA MET A 129 5.98 -5.71 -2.75
C MET A 129 7.22 -6.23 -3.47
N GLN A 130 7.68 -7.46 -3.15
CA GLN A 130 8.81 -8.09 -3.82
C GLN A 130 8.54 -8.36 -5.30
N ILE A 131 7.35 -8.86 -5.65
CA ILE A 131 6.94 -9.07 -7.05
C ILE A 131 6.91 -7.75 -7.81
N ASN A 132 6.35 -6.69 -7.22
CA ASN A 132 6.30 -5.37 -7.85
C ASN A 132 7.70 -4.76 -8.01
N ALA A 133 8.56 -4.86 -6.98
CA ALA A 133 9.95 -4.43 -7.07
C ALA A 133 10.69 -5.16 -8.21
N ARG A 134 10.50 -6.49 -8.33
CA ARG A 134 11.07 -7.28 -9.44
C ARG A 134 10.51 -6.87 -10.80
N LYS A 135 9.22 -6.54 -10.91
CA LYS A 135 8.60 -6.05 -12.16
C LYS A 135 9.16 -4.68 -12.56
N HIS A 136 9.32 -3.78 -11.59
CA HIS A 136 9.90 -2.45 -11.85
C HIS A 136 11.40 -2.50 -12.13
N SER A 137 12.12 -3.48 -11.62
CA SER A 137 13.54 -3.68 -11.90
C SER A 137 13.82 -4.50 -13.16
N LYS A 138 12.85 -5.29 -13.66
CA LYS A 138 12.99 -6.02 -14.92
C LYS A 138 12.90 -5.04 -16.10
N GLY A 139 14.02 -4.83 -16.78
CA GLY A 139 14.06 -4.19 -18.11
C GLY A 139 14.59 -2.76 -18.15
N LYS A 140 14.92 -2.13 -17.01
CA LYS A 140 15.50 -0.77 -17.00
C LYS A 140 16.91 -0.76 -16.40
N TYR A 141 17.78 -1.60 -16.93
CA TYR A 141 19.20 -1.61 -16.57
C TYR A 141 20.03 -1.10 -17.76
N GLY A 142 21.16 -0.50 -17.46
CA GLY A 142 22.04 0.00 -18.49
C GLY A 142 21.48 1.25 -19.18
N LYS A 143 21.64 1.37 -20.49
CA LYS A 143 21.22 2.55 -21.27
C LYS A 143 19.72 2.85 -21.25
N GLU A 144 18.87 1.86 -20.95
CA GLU A 144 17.41 2.01 -20.93
C GLU A 144 16.86 2.60 -19.62
N HIS A 145 17.69 2.70 -18.60
CA HIS A 145 17.25 3.32 -17.33
C HIS A 145 17.21 4.85 -17.48
N PRO A 146 16.10 5.54 -17.12
CA PRO A 146 15.97 6.99 -17.30
C PRO A 146 17.05 7.85 -16.63
N ALA A 147 17.66 7.35 -15.55
CA ALA A 147 18.75 8.03 -14.85
C ALA A 147 20.15 7.60 -15.35
N SER A 148 20.24 6.76 -16.37
CA SER A 148 21.52 6.36 -16.94
C SER A 148 22.17 7.50 -17.71
N LYS A 149 23.42 7.77 -17.39
CA LYS A 149 24.22 8.78 -18.07
C LYS A 149 25.43 8.11 -18.72
N PRO A 150 25.71 8.43 -20.00
CA PRO A 150 26.93 7.95 -20.65
C PRO A 150 28.17 8.51 -19.97
N ILE A 151 29.18 7.67 -19.86
CA ILE A 151 30.47 8.01 -19.25
C ILE A 151 31.61 7.67 -20.19
N ILE A 152 32.73 8.37 -20.00
CA ILE A 152 33.94 8.20 -20.78
C ILE A 152 35.06 7.72 -19.84
N GLN A 153 35.79 6.72 -20.32
CA GLN A 153 36.96 6.17 -19.67
C GLN A 153 38.22 6.75 -20.34
N TYR A 154 39.13 7.26 -19.52
CA TYR A 154 40.45 7.74 -19.95
C TYR A 154 41.55 6.99 -19.18
N ASP A 155 42.75 6.92 -19.76
CA ASP A 155 43.94 6.49 -19.05
C ASP A 155 44.41 7.56 -18.04
N LYS A 156 45.52 7.30 -17.35
CA LYS A 156 46.10 8.24 -16.37
C LYS A 156 46.64 9.54 -16.99
N ASP A 157 46.96 9.47 -18.26
CA ASP A 157 47.49 10.59 -19.06
C ASP A 157 46.39 11.37 -19.79
N SER A 158 45.12 11.07 -19.44
CA SER A 158 43.91 11.69 -19.99
C SER A 158 43.65 11.36 -21.46
N ASN A 159 44.24 10.30 -22.00
CA ASN A 159 43.92 9.83 -23.35
C ASN A 159 42.58 9.07 -23.32
N PHE A 160 41.74 9.31 -24.35
CA PHE A 160 40.46 8.61 -24.53
C PHE A 160 40.68 7.11 -24.74
N ILE A 161 39.97 6.29 -23.97
CA ILE A 161 39.96 4.84 -24.13
C ILE A 161 38.64 4.39 -24.71
N LYS A 162 37.52 4.73 -24.05
CA LYS A 162 36.22 4.18 -24.45
C LYS A 162 35.04 4.98 -23.88
N GLU A 163 33.98 5.03 -24.68
CA GLU A 163 32.67 5.47 -24.19
C GLU A 163 31.81 4.28 -23.71
N TRP A 164 31.10 4.47 -22.62
CA TRP A 164 30.18 3.50 -22.03
C TRP A 164 28.79 4.11 -21.93
N ASN A 165 27.75 3.36 -22.25
CA ASN A 165 26.37 3.86 -22.17
C ASN A 165 25.96 4.22 -20.72
N CYS A 166 26.54 3.53 -19.74
CA CYS A 166 26.31 3.80 -18.33
C CYS A 166 27.33 3.07 -17.44
N ILE A 167 27.38 3.44 -16.19
CA ILE A 167 28.30 2.88 -15.19
C ILE A 167 28.07 1.37 -14.96
N THR A 168 26.83 0.88 -15.05
CA THR A 168 26.51 -0.55 -14.88
C THR A 168 26.97 -1.42 -16.03
N ASP A 169 27.20 -0.86 -17.23
CA ASP A 169 27.79 -1.59 -18.34
C ASP A 169 29.27 -1.88 -18.11
N VAL A 170 29.96 -0.96 -17.39
CA VAL A 170 31.35 -1.19 -16.96
C VAL A 170 31.41 -2.34 -15.94
N GLU A 171 30.52 -2.33 -14.95
CA GLU A 171 30.45 -3.40 -13.93
C GLU A 171 30.24 -4.77 -14.61
N ARG A 172 29.29 -4.87 -15.54
CA ARG A 172 28.98 -6.15 -16.24
C ARG A 172 30.14 -6.64 -17.09
N LYS A 173 30.87 -5.73 -17.77
CA LYS A 173 31.91 -6.13 -18.72
C LYS A 173 33.28 -6.23 -18.10
N MET A 174 33.57 -5.43 -17.07
CA MET A 174 34.91 -5.30 -16.47
C MET A 174 34.94 -5.80 -15.02
N GLY A 175 33.78 -6.10 -14.41
CA GLY A 175 33.71 -6.47 -12.99
C GLY A 175 34.04 -5.33 -12.01
N TYR A 176 34.09 -4.08 -12.47
CA TYR A 176 34.44 -2.93 -11.65
C TYR A 176 33.24 -2.45 -10.84
N SER A 177 33.41 -2.19 -9.54
CA SER A 177 32.34 -1.72 -8.66
C SER A 177 31.80 -0.36 -9.11
N VAL A 178 30.48 -0.28 -9.25
CA VAL A 178 29.73 0.97 -9.54
C VAL A 178 30.07 2.07 -8.51
N SER A 179 30.26 1.71 -7.23
CA SER A 179 30.56 2.66 -6.16
C SER A 179 31.88 3.40 -6.38
N ASN A 180 32.93 2.69 -6.79
CA ASN A 180 34.24 3.27 -7.01
C ASN A 180 34.26 4.20 -8.22
N ILE A 181 33.68 3.77 -9.33
CA ILE A 181 33.55 4.60 -10.54
C ILE A 181 32.67 5.83 -10.25
N SER A 182 31.55 5.66 -9.52
CA SER A 182 30.69 6.77 -9.14
C SER A 182 31.39 7.80 -8.23
N SER A 183 32.31 7.36 -7.38
CA SER A 183 33.16 8.26 -6.56
C SER A 183 34.08 9.10 -7.44
N CYS A 184 34.69 8.51 -8.45
CA CYS A 184 35.50 9.23 -9.43
C CYS A 184 34.67 10.23 -10.25
N LEU A 185 33.50 9.82 -10.75
CA LEU A 185 32.58 10.68 -11.51
C LEU A 185 32.07 11.90 -10.72
N ARG A 186 32.02 11.79 -9.40
CA ARG A 186 31.63 12.90 -8.49
C ARG A 186 32.80 13.71 -7.94
N GLY A 187 34.01 13.45 -8.43
CA GLY A 187 35.21 14.14 -7.98
C GLY A 187 35.70 13.80 -6.55
N LYS A 188 35.15 12.72 -5.94
CA LYS A 188 35.61 12.25 -4.62
C LYS A 188 36.92 11.47 -4.68
N SER A 189 37.27 10.95 -5.85
CA SER A 189 38.60 10.35 -6.14
C SER A 189 39.00 10.70 -7.57
N ASN A 190 40.29 10.85 -7.80
CA ASN A 190 40.82 11.23 -9.13
C ASN A 190 40.71 10.07 -10.13
N THR A 191 40.86 8.83 -9.63
CA THR A 191 40.84 7.63 -10.46
C THR A 191 40.08 6.49 -9.80
N ALA A 192 39.57 5.55 -10.61
CA ALA A 192 39.06 4.27 -10.17
C ALA A 192 39.56 3.16 -11.10
N TYR A 193 40.14 2.10 -10.51
CA TYR A 193 40.76 0.97 -11.26
C TYR A 193 41.90 1.39 -12.21
N GLY A 194 42.60 2.47 -11.88
CA GLY A 194 43.69 2.99 -12.70
C GLY A 194 43.24 3.86 -13.89
N TYR A 195 41.98 4.20 -13.97
CA TYR A 195 41.38 5.03 -15.02
C TYR A 195 40.73 6.28 -14.47
N ILE A 196 40.65 7.34 -15.31
CA ILE A 196 39.87 8.55 -15.06
C ILE A 196 38.50 8.38 -15.71
N TRP A 197 37.45 8.74 -14.99
CA TRP A 197 36.05 8.60 -15.42
C TRP A 197 35.36 9.96 -15.41
N LYS A 198 34.72 10.32 -16.51
CA LYS A 198 33.95 11.57 -16.65
C LYS A 198 32.57 11.29 -17.26
N TYR A 199 31.57 12.10 -16.91
CA TYR A 199 30.31 12.09 -17.67
C TYR A 199 30.52 12.67 -19.06
N LYS A 200 29.90 12.08 -20.08
CA LYS A 200 30.02 12.54 -21.48
C LYS A 200 29.60 14.01 -21.67
N ASN A 201 28.62 14.50 -20.92
CA ASN A 201 28.09 15.88 -21.02
C ASN A 201 28.81 16.87 -20.10
N ALA A 202 29.92 16.49 -19.49
CA ALA A 202 30.77 17.34 -18.63
C ALA A 202 32.03 17.84 -19.35
N VAL A 203 32.08 17.67 -20.70
CA VAL A 203 33.17 18.13 -21.56
C VAL A 203 32.64 19.23 -22.47
#